data_cbf700942b73fb8572ee1a5b84616525
#
_entry.id   cbf700942b73fb8572ee1a5b84616525
#
_cell.length_a   1.000
_cell.length_b   1.000
_cell.length_c   1.000
_cell.angle_alpha   90.00
_cell.angle_beta   90.00
_cell.angle_gamma   90.00
#
_symmetry.space_group_name_H-M   'P 1'
#
loop_
_entity.id
_entity.type
_entity.pdbx_description
1 polymer ?
#
loop_
_entity_poly.entity_id
_entity_poly.type
_entity_poly.pdbx_seq_one_letter_code
_entity_poly.pdbx_strand_id
1 'polypeptide(L)'
;MNKDDNTTILTEPIVKFFRGKNFGFLGTVNKDGSPQVTPTWIDIIEKEENKDGHEKIILINTARDRLKQKNVSRDPRVSISMVDEDNPYSMVTIKGRVVEQTTDGADEHIDKLAKRYLSADRYPAHSPTIKRIILKVKPEKIFYLPPRYTDYLQKLNKK
;
A
#
# COMPACT_ATOMS: atom_id res chain seq x y z
N MET A 1 -2.54 6.08 -24.89
CA MET A 1 -3.18 5.77 -23.59
C MET A 1 -4.30 4.79 -23.87
N ASN A 2 -4.08 3.51 -23.59
CA ASN A 2 -5.10 2.49 -23.77
C ASN A 2 -6.21 2.68 -22.75
N LYS A 3 -7.46 2.51 -23.20
CA LYS A 3 -8.68 2.69 -22.38
C LYS A 3 -8.90 1.63 -21.28
N ASP A 4 -7.94 0.70 -21.07
CA ASP A 4 -8.13 -0.47 -20.21
C ASP A 4 -7.43 -0.38 -18.83
N ASP A 5 -6.89 0.80 -18.44
CA ASP A 5 -6.11 0.97 -17.22
C ASP A 5 -6.93 1.26 -15.95
N ASN A 6 -8.25 1.01 -15.98
CA ASN A 6 -9.15 1.31 -14.86
C ASN A 6 -9.68 0.02 -14.22
N THR A 7 -8.77 -0.87 -13.82
CA THR A 7 -9.14 -2.10 -13.11
C THR A 7 -9.34 -1.84 -11.61
N THR A 8 -10.24 -2.58 -11.00
CA THR A 8 -10.41 -2.68 -9.54
C THR A 8 -9.73 -3.94 -8.97
N ILE A 9 -9.17 -4.77 -9.86
CA ILE A 9 -8.63 -6.08 -9.50
C ILE A 9 -7.11 -5.99 -9.31
N LEU A 10 -6.63 -6.37 -8.13
CA LEU A 10 -5.21 -6.55 -7.84
C LEU A 10 -4.73 -7.88 -8.45
N THR A 11 -4.23 -7.81 -9.68
CA THR A 11 -3.67 -8.96 -10.41
C THR A 11 -2.33 -9.40 -9.83
N GLU A 12 -1.87 -10.63 -10.14
CA GLU A 12 -0.59 -11.14 -9.63
C GLU A 12 0.63 -10.23 -9.90
N PRO A 13 0.81 -9.60 -11.08
CA PRO A 13 1.88 -8.65 -11.26
C PRO A 13 1.85 -7.47 -10.28
N ILE A 14 0.66 -6.98 -9.93
CA ILE A 14 0.46 -5.90 -8.95
C ILE A 14 0.69 -6.40 -7.53
N VAL A 15 0.24 -7.60 -7.19
CA VAL A 15 0.42 -8.21 -5.86
C VAL A 15 1.90 -8.38 -5.52
N LYS A 16 2.77 -8.60 -6.49
CA LYS A 16 4.23 -8.68 -6.28
C LYS A 16 4.82 -7.44 -5.63
N PHE A 17 4.29 -6.23 -5.91
CA PHE A 17 4.74 -4.99 -5.24
C PHE A 17 4.59 -5.07 -3.73
N PHE A 18 3.53 -5.72 -3.24
CA PHE A 18 3.23 -5.84 -1.82
C PHE A 18 4.03 -6.94 -1.12
N ARG A 19 4.50 -7.93 -1.87
CA ARG A 19 5.29 -9.05 -1.34
C ARG A 19 6.79 -8.73 -1.23
N GLY A 20 7.26 -7.75 -2.01
CA GLY A 20 8.64 -7.25 -1.97
C GLY A 20 8.89 -6.26 -0.83
N LYS A 21 10.06 -5.61 -0.86
CA LYS A 21 10.46 -4.55 0.08
C LYS A 21 10.07 -3.15 -0.41
N ASN A 22 9.13 -3.06 -1.35
CA ASN A 22 8.70 -1.79 -1.90
C ASN A 22 7.92 -0.98 -0.87
N PHE A 23 8.24 0.31 -0.76
CA PHE A 23 7.46 1.23 0.08
C PHE A 23 6.17 1.64 -0.60
N GLY A 24 5.09 1.70 0.17
CA GLY A 24 3.86 2.36 -0.24
C GLY A 24 3.86 3.82 0.19
N PHE A 25 3.75 4.74 -0.75
CA PHE A 25 3.56 6.17 -0.48
C PHE A 25 2.08 6.44 -0.27
N LEU A 26 1.69 6.53 1.00
CA LEU A 26 0.29 6.73 1.39
C LEU A 26 -0.08 8.21 1.39
N GLY A 27 -0.98 8.59 0.50
CA GLY A 27 -1.64 9.90 0.47
C GLY A 27 -2.92 9.89 1.30
N THR A 28 -3.07 10.89 2.17
CA THR A 28 -4.26 11.15 2.99
C THR A 28 -4.63 12.63 2.91
N VAL A 29 -5.84 12.99 3.34
CA VAL A 29 -6.34 14.37 3.29
C VAL A 29 -6.30 15.00 4.68
N ASN A 30 -5.61 16.11 4.83
CA ASN A 30 -5.57 16.90 6.05
C ASN A 30 -6.92 17.58 6.36
N LYS A 31 -7.09 18.09 7.57
CA LYS A 31 -8.32 18.78 8.00
C LYS A 31 -8.66 20.00 7.14
N ASP A 32 -7.67 20.67 6.63
CA ASP A 32 -7.79 21.85 5.74
C ASP A 32 -7.96 21.48 4.24
N GLY A 33 -8.04 20.16 3.93
CA GLY A 33 -8.16 19.66 2.57
C GLY A 33 -6.81 19.47 1.84
N SER A 34 -5.69 19.91 2.41
CA SER A 34 -4.39 19.72 1.80
C SER A 34 -3.97 18.23 1.79
N PRO A 35 -3.21 17.78 0.78
CA PRO A 35 -2.73 16.40 0.73
C PRO A 35 -1.53 16.22 1.67
N GLN A 36 -1.48 15.04 2.32
CA GLN A 36 -0.36 14.57 3.12
C GLN A 36 0.12 13.25 2.57
N VAL A 37 1.41 13.11 2.29
CA VAL A 37 2.01 11.85 1.81
C VAL A 37 3.04 11.35 2.81
N THR A 38 3.03 10.04 3.07
CA THR A 38 3.99 9.38 3.97
C THR A 38 4.42 8.05 3.37
N PRO A 39 5.74 7.76 3.25
CA PRO A 39 6.22 6.41 2.95
C PRO A 39 5.87 5.46 4.11
N THR A 40 5.39 4.27 3.77
CA THR A 40 4.97 3.24 4.72
C THR A 40 5.41 1.86 4.26
N TRP A 41 5.65 0.96 5.21
CA TRP A 41 5.61 -0.46 4.91
C TRP A 41 4.17 -0.86 4.58
N ILE A 42 4.03 -1.81 3.67
CA ILE A 42 2.73 -2.18 3.13
C ILE A 42 2.61 -3.69 3.00
N ASP A 43 1.41 -4.20 3.18
CA ASP A 43 1.10 -5.62 3.03
C ASP A 43 -0.24 -5.79 2.31
N ILE A 44 -0.54 -7.03 1.95
CA ILE A 44 -1.79 -7.40 1.31
C ILE A 44 -2.28 -8.73 1.86
N ILE A 45 -3.59 -8.84 2.06
CA ILE A 45 -4.25 -10.10 2.40
C ILE A 45 -5.37 -10.39 1.40
N GLU A 46 -5.65 -11.67 1.21
CA GLU A 46 -6.85 -12.14 0.54
C GLU A 46 -7.91 -12.38 1.59
N LYS A 47 -9.08 -11.80 1.39
CA LYS A 47 -10.25 -12.03 2.22
C LYS A 47 -11.13 -13.04 1.49
N GLU A 48 -11.43 -14.16 2.15
CA GLU A 48 -12.44 -15.08 1.64
C GLU A 48 -13.80 -14.39 1.74
N GLU A 49 -14.30 -13.90 0.64
CA GLU A 49 -15.69 -13.43 0.54
C GLU A 49 -16.41 -14.20 -0.56
N ASN A 50 -17.57 -14.75 -0.15
CA ASN A 50 -18.70 -15.20 -0.95
C ASN A 50 -18.38 -15.67 -2.40
N LYS A 51 -18.93 -16.76 -2.77
CA LYS A 51 -19.01 -17.49 -4.07
C LYS A 51 -18.42 -16.89 -5.37
N ASP A 52 -18.04 -15.60 -5.40
CA ASP A 52 -17.67 -14.86 -6.62
C ASP A 52 -16.24 -14.31 -6.68
N GLY A 53 -15.36 -14.58 -5.69
CA GLY A 53 -13.96 -14.15 -5.79
C GLY A 53 -13.30 -13.70 -4.48
N HIS A 54 -11.97 -13.80 -4.45
CA HIS A 54 -11.14 -13.35 -3.33
C HIS A 54 -10.97 -11.82 -3.38
N GLU A 55 -11.57 -11.10 -2.44
CA GLU A 55 -11.30 -9.67 -2.27
C GLU A 55 -9.91 -9.49 -1.64
N LYS A 56 -9.06 -8.68 -2.26
CA LYS A 56 -7.74 -8.33 -1.72
C LYS A 56 -7.83 -7.01 -0.96
N ILE A 57 -7.33 -7.02 0.27
CA ILE A 57 -7.29 -5.86 1.17
C ILE A 57 -5.84 -5.47 1.41
N ILE A 58 -5.55 -4.19 1.26
CA ILE A 58 -4.24 -3.63 1.53
C ILE A 58 -4.15 -3.27 3.00
N LEU A 59 -3.05 -3.65 3.64
CA LEU A 59 -2.80 -3.40 5.06
C LEU A 59 -1.67 -2.38 5.24
N ILE A 60 -1.93 -1.36 6.02
CA ILE A 60 -0.93 -0.38 6.43
C ILE A 60 -0.89 -0.34 7.95
N ASN A 61 0.28 -0.61 8.53
CA ASN A 61 0.49 -0.54 9.97
C ASN A 61 1.01 0.85 10.35
N THR A 62 0.38 1.47 11.32
CA THR A 62 0.80 2.76 11.87
C THR A 62 0.62 2.79 13.38
N ALA A 63 0.95 3.90 14.02
CA ALA A 63 0.62 4.13 15.41
C ALA A 63 -0.66 4.95 15.52
N ARG A 64 -1.42 4.69 16.59
CA ARG A 64 -2.56 5.51 16.96
C ARG A 64 -2.14 6.97 17.14
N ASP A 65 -3.03 7.90 16.84
CA ASP A 65 -2.84 9.34 16.94
C ASP A 65 -1.83 9.99 15.98
N ARG A 66 -1.18 9.21 15.11
CA ARG A 66 -0.39 9.80 14.01
C ARG A 66 -1.29 10.53 13.01
N LEU A 67 -0.73 11.54 12.34
CA LEU A 67 -1.47 12.40 11.42
C LEU A 67 -2.25 11.59 10.36
N LYS A 68 -1.62 10.60 9.72
CA LYS A 68 -2.28 9.75 8.73
C LYS A 68 -3.47 8.98 9.32
N GLN A 69 -3.37 8.50 10.56
CA GLN A 69 -4.45 7.78 11.22
C GLN A 69 -5.61 8.74 11.54
N LYS A 70 -5.32 9.93 12.06
CA LYS A 70 -6.34 10.98 12.29
C LYS A 70 -7.01 11.41 11.00
N ASN A 71 -6.24 11.55 9.92
CA ASN A 71 -6.76 11.92 8.62
C ASN A 71 -7.78 10.89 8.11
N VAL A 72 -7.43 9.60 8.11
CA VAL A 72 -8.32 8.55 7.60
C VAL A 72 -9.53 8.28 8.50
N SER A 73 -9.46 8.67 9.78
CA SER A 73 -10.63 8.62 10.68
C SER A 73 -11.67 9.68 10.33
N ARG A 74 -11.24 10.81 9.75
CA ARG A 74 -12.12 11.90 9.31
C ARG A 74 -12.53 11.73 7.84
N ASP A 75 -11.57 11.43 6.97
CA ASP A 75 -11.78 11.22 5.53
C ASP A 75 -11.09 9.92 5.13
N PRO A 76 -11.84 8.83 4.89
CA PRO A 76 -11.26 7.52 4.64
C PRO A 76 -10.62 7.36 3.26
N ARG A 77 -10.73 8.35 2.37
CA ARG A 77 -10.13 8.32 1.03
C ARG A 77 -8.63 8.36 1.11
N VAL A 78 -7.98 7.49 0.35
CA VAL A 78 -6.51 7.39 0.28
C VAL A 78 -6.05 7.19 -1.16
N SER A 79 -4.80 7.55 -1.40
CA SER A 79 -4.05 7.17 -2.59
C SER A 79 -2.76 6.49 -2.15
N ILE A 80 -2.40 5.39 -2.82
CA ILE A 80 -1.16 4.66 -2.56
C ILE A 80 -0.39 4.59 -3.88
N SER A 81 0.87 5.01 -3.87
CA SER A 81 1.77 4.82 -5.01
C SER A 81 2.94 3.94 -4.59
N MET A 82 3.33 3.02 -5.46
CA MET A 82 4.50 2.16 -5.27
C MET A 82 5.29 2.12 -6.57
N VAL A 83 6.60 2.04 -6.45
CA VAL A 83 7.51 1.75 -7.55
C VAL A 83 8.25 0.47 -7.24
N ASP A 84 8.63 -0.28 -8.27
CA ASP A 84 9.46 -1.46 -8.13
C ASP A 84 10.89 -1.04 -7.77
N GLU A 85 11.48 -1.65 -6.74
CA GLU A 85 12.83 -1.31 -6.26
C GLU A 85 13.89 -1.57 -7.33
N ASP A 86 13.71 -2.65 -8.11
CA ASP A 86 14.66 -3.04 -9.17
C ASP A 86 14.42 -2.28 -10.48
N ASN A 87 13.17 -1.82 -10.70
CA ASN A 87 12.79 -1.11 -11.91
C ASN A 87 11.78 0.02 -11.60
N PRO A 88 12.25 1.23 -11.25
CA PRO A 88 11.39 2.33 -10.83
C PRO A 88 10.43 2.85 -11.92
N TYR A 89 10.58 2.41 -13.17
CA TYR A 89 9.61 2.67 -14.24
C TYR A 89 8.40 1.72 -14.19
N SER A 90 8.51 0.60 -13.47
CA SER A 90 7.35 -0.23 -13.13
C SER A 90 6.70 0.32 -11.86
N MET A 91 5.44 0.71 -11.96
CA MET A 91 4.76 1.39 -10.87
C MET A 91 3.28 1.03 -10.81
N VAL A 92 2.72 1.17 -9.63
CA VAL A 92 1.27 1.07 -9.40
C VAL A 92 0.79 2.25 -8.57
N THR A 93 -0.34 2.83 -8.95
CA THR A 93 -1.07 3.80 -8.16
C THR A 93 -2.48 3.29 -7.89
N ILE A 94 -2.87 3.32 -6.64
CA ILE A 94 -4.15 2.78 -6.17
C ILE A 94 -4.91 3.90 -5.45
N LYS A 95 -6.11 4.21 -5.90
CA LYS A 95 -7.07 4.98 -5.13
C LYS A 95 -7.97 4.00 -4.37
N GLY A 96 -8.23 4.30 -3.12
CA GLY A 96 -9.01 3.41 -2.28
C GLY A 96 -9.57 4.12 -1.05
N ARG A 97 -10.12 3.32 -0.17
CA ARG A 97 -10.77 3.78 1.05
C ARG A 97 -10.40 2.89 2.23
N VAL A 98 -10.07 3.52 3.36
CA VAL A 98 -9.95 2.79 4.63
C VAL A 98 -11.34 2.33 5.05
N VAL A 99 -11.53 1.02 5.11
CA VAL A 99 -12.82 0.39 5.47
C VAL A 99 -12.85 -0.09 6.91
N GLU A 100 -11.69 -0.27 7.51
CA GLU A 100 -11.56 -0.71 8.91
C GLU A 100 -10.24 -0.21 9.50
N GLN A 101 -10.27 0.10 10.78
CA GLN A 101 -9.09 0.38 11.61
C GLN A 101 -9.14 -0.55 12.82
N THR A 102 -8.12 -1.39 13.02
CA THR A 102 -8.10 -2.37 14.10
C THR A 102 -6.75 -2.39 14.82
N THR A 103 -6.80 -2.65 16.12
CA THR A 103 -5.60 -2.92 16.93
C THR A 103 -5.33 -4.41 17.05
N ASP A 104 -6.29 -5.25 16.68
CA ASP A 104 -6.13 -6.71 16.72
C ASP A 104 -5.08 -7.16 15.74
N GLY A 105 -4.08 -7.91 16.24
CA GLY A 105 -2.96 -8.39 15.46
C GLY A 105 -2.00 -7.31 14.95
N ALA A 106 -2.10 -6.05 15.43
CA ALA A 106 -1.32 -4.95 14.90
C ALA A 106 0.18 -5.04 15.29
N ASP A 107 0.48 -5.59 16.46
CA ASP A 107 1.86 -5.80 16.91
C ASP A 107 2.51 -6.96 16.16
N GLU A 108 1.81 -8.07 15.97
CA GLU A 108 2.26 -9.21 15.17
C GLU A 108 2.45 -8.80 13.70
N HIS A 109 1.56 -7.97 13.18
CA HIS A 109 1.66 -7.48 11.81
C HIS A 109 2.87 -6.57 11.61
N ILE A 110 3.19 -5.66 12.55
CA ILE A 110 4.40 -4.84 12.42
C ILE A 110 5.67 -5.67 12.54
N ASP A 111 5.68 -6.74 13.35
CA ASP A 111 6.80 -7.68 13.43
C ASP A 111 7.00 -8.45 12.12
N LYS A 112 5.90 -8.93 11.50
CA LYS A 112 5.93 -9.53 10.16
C LYS A 112 6.54 -8.59 9.12
N LEU A 113 6.17 -7.30 9.16
CA LEU A 113 6.73 -6.28 8.28
C LEU A 113 8.20 -6.01 8.60
N ALA A 114 8.59 -5.94 9.87
CA ALA A 114 10.00 -5.78 10.26
C ALA A 114 10.87 -6.94 9.76
N LYS A 115 10.35 -8.15 9.78
CA LYS A 115 11.04 -9.31 9.19
C LYS A 115 11.25 -9.14 7.68
N ARG A 116 10.23 -8.66 6.96
CA ARG A 116 10.32 -8.44 5.51
C ARG A 116 11.26 -7.31 5.15
N TYR A 117 11.12 -6.15 5.78
CA TYR A 117 11.83 -4.92 5.38
C TYR A 117 13.22 -4.79 6.01
N LEU A 118 13.41 -5.28 7.23
CA LEU A 118 14.64 -5.10 8.02
C LEU A 118 15.38 -6.40 8.30
N SER A 119 14.80 -7.57 7.97
CA SER A 119 15.30 -8.88 8.41
C SER A 119 15.38 -9.04 9.94
N ALA A 120 14.54 -8.31 10.68
CA ALA A 120 14.45 -8.33 12.13
C ALA A 120 13.23 -9.14 12.58
N ASP A 121 13.39 -10.04 13.56
CA ASP A 121 12.28 -10.88 14.07
C ASP A 121 11.23 -10.07 14.82
N ARG A 122 11.62 -8.90 15.38
CA ARG A 122 10.70 -7.96 16.03
C ARG A 122 10.95 -6.54 15.53
N TYR A 123 9.90 -5.75 15.51
CA TYR A 123 9.98 -4.34 15.18
C TYR A 123 10.86 -3.60 16.22
N PRO A 124 11.99 -2.99 15.79
CA PRO A 124 12.98 -2.42 16.74
C PRO A 124 12.45 -1.26 17.58
N ALA A 125 11.42 -0.56 17.09
CA ALA A 125 10.84 0.59 17.78
C ALA A 125 9.53 0.25 18.52
N HIS A 126 9.38 -0.99 18.99
CA HIS A 126 8.32 -1.36 19.92
C HIS A 126 8.38 -0.49 21.19
N SER A 127 7.23 -0.01 21.62
CA SER A 127 7.10 0.78 22.83
C SER A 127 5.78 0.45 23.51
N PRO A 128 5.75 0.24 24.84
CA PRO A 128 4.51 -0.04 25.56
C PRO A 128 3.53 1.14 25.56
N THR A 129 4.01 2.36 25.25
CA THR A 129 3.20 3.58 25.18
C THR A 129 2.64 3.85 23.78
N ILE A 130 3.15 3.17 22.75
CA ILE A 130 2.75 3.37 21.35
C ILE A 130 1.81 2.24 20.93
N LYS A 131 0.53 2.53 20.85
CA LYS A 131 -0.45 1.56 20.40
C LYS A 131 -0.45 1.47 18.87
N ARG A 132 -0.14 0.27 18.36
CA ARG A 132 -0.19 -0.01 16.92
C ARG A 132 -1.63 -0.16 16.42
N ILE A 133 -1.83 0.15 15.14
CA ILE A 133 -3.12 0.05 14.47
C ILE A 133 -2.91 -0.32 13.00
N ILE A 134 -3.77 -1.20 12.49
CA ILE A 134 -3.80 -1.56 11.07
C ILE A 134 -4.91 -0.77 10.40
N LEU A 135 -4.57 -0.11 9.31
CA LEU A 135 -5.53 0.49 8.38
C LEU A 135 -5.79 -0.54 7.27
N LYS A 136 -7.04 -0.98 7.11
CA LYS A 136 -7.45 -1.88 6.04
C LYS A 136 -8.03 -1.05 4.91
N VAL A 137 -7.38 -1.09 3.75
CA VAL A 137 -7.73 -0.30 2.57
C VAL A 137 -8.34 -1.20 1.50
N LYS A 138 -9.57 -0.87 1.10
CA LYS A 138 -10.22 -1.45 -0.07
C LYS A 138 -9.82 -0.66 -1.32
N PRO A 139 -9.21 -1.28 -2.34
CA PRO A 139 -8.91 -0.61 -3.60
C PRO A 139 -10.20 -0.30 -4.38
N GLU A 140 -10.24 0.87 -5.01
CA GLU A 140 -11.38 1.33 -5.83
C GLU A 140 -10.97 1.56 -7.29
N LYS A 141 -9.74 2.07 -7.52
CA LYS A 141 -9.16 2.28 -8.85
C LYS A 141 -7.68 1.99 -8.83
N ILE A 142 -7.21 1.29 -9.84
CA ILE A 142 -5.82 0.89 -9.96
C ILE A 142 -5.28 1.34 -11.31
N PHE A 143 -4.16 2.03 -11.29
CA PHE A 143 -3.33 2.30 -12.45
C PHE A 143 -2.03 1.52 -12.31
N TYR A 144 -1.70 0.70 -13.29
CA TYR A 144 -0.48 -0.10 -13.31
C TYR A 144 0.32 0.16 -14.58
N LEU A 145 1.58 0.54 -14.40
CA LEU A 145 2.56 0.65 -15.48
C LEU A 145 3.50 -0.54 -15.42
N PRO A 146 3.42 -1.48 -16.38
CA PRO A 146 4.24 -2.69 -16.37
C PRO A 146 5.67 -2.43 -16.80
N PRO A 147 6.63 -3.35 -16.51
CA PRO A 147 8.05 -3.23 -16.83
C PRO A 147 8.38 -3.00 -18.32
N ARG A 148 7.47 -3.35 -19.23
CA ARG A 148 7.66 -3.20 -20.70
C ARG A 148 7.97 -1.77 -21.16
N TYR A 149 7.69 -0.78 -20.32
CA TYR A 149 8.03 0.62 -20.63
C TYR A 149 9.53 0.87 -20.65
N THR A 150 10.31 0.10 -19.88
CA THR A 150 11.78 0.15 -19.91
C THR A 150 12.38 -0.35 -21.20
N ASP A 151 11.79 -1.37 -21.81
CA ASP A 151 12.27 -1.89 -23.11
C ASP A 151 12.12 -0.84 -24.22
N TYR A 152 11.07 -0.03 -24.15
CA TYR A 152 10.87 1.08 -25.08
C TYR A 152 11.90 2.19 -24.87
N LEU A 153 12.17 2.60 -23.62
CA LEU A 153 13.17 3.62 -23.30
C LEU A 153 14.60 3.15 -23.64
N GLN A 154 14.93 1.89 -23.40
CA GLN A 154 16.22 1.32 -23.80
C GLN A 154 16.43 1.30 -25.32
N LYS A 155 15.35 1.12 -26.11
CA LYS A 155 15.39 1.20 -27.57
C LYS A 155 15.59 2.62 -28.07
N LEU A 156 15.07 3.63 -27.39
CA LEU A 156 15.28 5.04 -27.74
C LEU A 156 16.71 5.51 -27.48
N ASN A 157 17.34 5.02 -26.40
CA ASN A 157 18.71 5.39 -26.02
C ASN A 157 19.80 4.67 -26.83
N LYS A 158 19.43 3.72 -27.71
CA LYS A 158 20.35 3.00 -28.62
C LYS A 158 20.39 3.60 -30.04
N LYS A 159 19.69 4.70 -30.30
CA LYS A 159 19.75 5.50 -31.51
C LYS A 159 20.58 6.76 -31.28
#